data_19c3202a17f4cc4b5179e72643fabef7
#
_entry.id   19c3202a17f4cc4b5179e72643fabef7
#
_cell.length_a   1.000
_cell.length_b   1.000
_cell.length_c   1.000
_cell.angle_alpha   90.00
_cell.angle_beta   90.00
_cell.angle_gamma   90.00
#
_symmetry.space_group_name_H-M   'P 1'
#
loop_
_entity.id
_entity.type
_entity.pdbx_description
1 polymer ?
#
loop_
_entity_poly.entity_id
_entity_poly.type
_entity_poly.pdbx_seq_one_letter_code
_entity_poly.pdbx_strand_id
1 'polypeptide(L)'
;LKPFPRLIPLKNDSIEVIKAAVPEAEFGPQIPGTRKGRVSHVKPFGEHLRRMHEGASPRLVVFPRYQAGSPTELTELPKSACFAELTQNAFNYVLLGQQAFEMLADLTDRVQSYRLVYSDLAEANQALQDALRVAA
;
A
#
# COMPACT_ATOMS: atom_id res chain seq x y z
N LEU A 1 -1.41 -0.92 14.91
CA LEU A 1 -1.70 -2.02 13.97
C LEU A 1 -0.97 -3.27 14.39
N LYS A 2 -1.58 -4.44 14.12
CA LYS A 2 -0.91 -5.74 14.20
C LYS A 2 -0.65 -6.24 12.78
N PRO A 3 0.55 -6.77 12.49
CA PRO A 3 0.82 -7.36 11.18
C PRO A 3 -0.12 -8.54 10.90
N PHE A 4 -0.52 -8.65 9.65
CA PHE A 4 -1.28 -9.80 9.15
C PHE A 4 -0.57 -10.32 7.90
N PRO A 5 0.48 -11.13 8.06
CA PRO A 5 1.28 -11.60 6.94
C PRO A 5 0.47 -12.55 6.06
N ARG A 6 0.41 -12.23 4.79
CA ARG A 6 -0.28 -13.03 3.77
C ARG A 6 0.46 -12.91 2.44
N LEU A 7 0.20 -13.82 1.56
CA LEU A 7 0.69 -13.74 0.19
C LEU A 7 0.21 -12.45 -0.48
N ILE A 8 1.11 -11.76 -1.18
CA ILE A 8 0.82 -10.49 -1.87
C ILE A 8 0.36 -10.80 -3.30
N PRO A 9 -0.90 -10.55 -3.67
CA PRO A 9 -1.38 -10.82 -5.02
C PRO A 9 -0.88 -9.76 -6.00
N LEU A 10 -0.21 -10.19 -7.06
CA LEU A 10 0.21 -9.38 -8.20
C LEU A 10 -0.59 -9.75 -9.44
N LYS A 11 -0.76 -8.80 -10.34
CA LYS A 11 -1.57 -8.96 -11.55
C LYS A 11 -0.83 -8.44 -12.78
N ASN A 12 -0.97 -9.16 -13.87
CA ASN A 12 -0.47 -8.73 -15.19
C ASN A 12 0.99 -8.26 -15.13
N ASP A 13 1.28 -7.07 -15.63
CA ASP A 13 2.64 -6.53 -15.75
C ASP A 13 3.31 -6.25 -14.41
N SER A 14 2.54 -6.04 -13.34
CA SER A 14 3.11 -5.87 -12.00
C SER A 14 3.92 -7.08 -11.54
N ILE A 15 3.66 -8.27 -12.08
CA ILE A 15 4.42 -9.49 -11.79
C ILE A 15 5.86 -9.33 -12.26
N GLU A 16 6.06 -8.90 -13.50
CA GLU A 16 7.40 -8.75 -14.07
C GLU A 16 8.13 -7.53 -13.49
N VAL A 17 7.40 -6.44 -13.20
CA VAL A 17 7.98 -5.27 -12.52
C VAL A 17 8.55 -5.65 -11.16
N ILE A 18 7.80 -6.39 -10.36
CA ILE A 18 8.27 -6.80 -9.01
C ILE A 18 9.38 -7.85 -9.11
N LYS A 19 9.34 -8.77 -10.07
CA LYS A 19 10.45 -9.71 -10.30
C LYS A 19 11.77 -9.00 -10.64
N ALA A 20 11.69 -7.96 -11.45
CA ALA A 20 12.87 -7.17 -11.81
C ALA A 20 13.38 -6.33 -10.63
N ALA A 21 12.48 -5.76 -9.83
CA ALA A 21 12.84 -4.89 -8.70
C ALA A 21 13.32 -5.68 -7.47
N VAL A 22 12.87 -6.94 -7.30
CA VAL A 22 13.15 -7.79 -6.13
C VAL A 22 13.46 -9.21 -6.61
N PRO A 23 14.65 -9.45 -7.17
CA PRO A 23 15.01 -10.75 -7.76
C PRO A 23 14.98 -11.92 -6.78
N GLU A 24 15.22 -11.65 -5.49
CA GLU A 24 15.21 -12.65 -4.42
C GLU A 24 13.80 -13.03 -3.92
N ALA A 25 12.76 -12.37 -4.41
CA ALA A 25 11.39 -12.66 -3.99
C ALA A 25 10.90 -14.02 -4.51
N GLU A 26 10.27 -14.79 -3.64
CA GLU A 26 9.64 -16.08 -4.00
C GLU A 26 8.24 -15.84 -4.58
N PHE A 27 8.03 -16.31 -5.81
CA PHE A 27 6.75 -16.25 -6.50
C PHE A 27 6.07 -17.60 -6.56
N GLY A 28 4.77 -17.61 -6.29
CA GLY A 28 3.93 -18.77 -6.58
C GLY A 28 3.65 -18.92 -8.09
N PRO A 29 2.95 -20.00 -8.47
CA PRO A 29 2.61 -20.24 -9.86
C PRO A 29 1.78 -19.10 -10.44
N GLN A 30 1.99 -18.79 -11.73
CA GLN A 30 1.15 -17.85 -12.46
C GLN A 30 -0.13 -18.54 -12.91
N ILE A 31 -1.27 -17.97 -12.60
CA ILE A 31 -2.59 -18.43 -12.98
C ILE A 31 -3.12 -17.52 -14.09
N PRO A 32 -3.15 -17.99 -15.35
CA PRO A 32 -3.70 -17.20 -16.46
C PRO A 32 -5.24 -17.23 -16.46
N GLY A 33 -5.85 -16.30 -17.22
CA GLY A 33 -7.28 -16.35 -17.54
C GLY A 33 -8.25 -16.10 -16.37
N THR A 34 -7.79 -15.52 -15.25
CA THR A 34 -8.70 -15.10 -14.19
C THR A 34 -9.51 -13.86 -14.61
N ARG A 35 -10.62 -13.56 -13.90
CA ARG A 35 -11.36 -12.28 -14.09
C ARG A 35 -10.49 -11.03 -13.95
N LYS A 36 -9.31 -11.16 -13.32
CA LYS A 36 -8.36 -10.07 -13.07
C LYS A 36 -7.13 -10.15 -13.98
N GLY A 37 -7.16 -11.01 -15.01
CA GLY A 37 -6.05 -11.31 -15.88
C GLY A 37 -5.12 -12.38 -15.29
N ARG A 38 -3.84 -12.29 -15.59
CA ARG A 38 -2.79 -13.17 -15.05
C ARG A 38 -2.50 -12.78 -13.59
N VAL A 39 -2.51 -13.74 -12.69
CA VAL A 39 -2.27 -13.52 -11.25
C VAL A 39 -1.12 -14.39 -10.77
N SER A 40 -0.25 -13.85 -9.94
CA SER A 40 0.74 -14.58 -9.15
C SER A 40 0.78 -14.01 -7.73
N HIS A 41 1.33 -14.77 -6.81
CA HIS A 41 1.46 -14.34 -5.41
C HIS A 41 2.93 -14.30 -5.01
N VAL A 42 3.32 -13.23 -4.32
CA VAL A 42 4.65 -13.11 -3.71
C VAL A 42 4.57 -13.48 -2.25
N LYS A 43 5.54 -14.26 -1.81
CA LYS A 43 5.69 -14.66 -0.41
C LYS A 43 6.41 -13.55 0.38
N PRO A 44 5.91 -13.12 1.54
CA PRO A 44 6.67 -12.24 2.42
C PRO A 44 7.99 -12.88 2.84
N PHE A 45 9.04 -12.08 3.00
CA PHE A 45 10.34 -12.57 3.47
C PHE A 45 10.25 -13.17 4.87
N GLY A 46 11.06 -14.19 5.14
CA GLY A 46 11.05 -14.90 6.42
C GLY A 46 11.31 -14.01 7.63
N GLU A 47 12.12 -12.97 7.49
CA GLU A 47 12.36 -11.96 8.54
C GLU A 47 11.09 -11.16 8.89
N HIS A 48 10.29 -10.79 7.89
CA HIS A 48 9.00 -10.11 8.09
C HIS A 48 8.00 -11.03 8.79
N LEU A 49 8.01 -12.33 8.47
CA LEU A 49 7.17 -13.32 9.14
C LEU A 49 7.56 -13.51 10.61
N ARG A 50 8.85 -13.49 10.95
CA ARG A 50 9.30 -13.57 12.34
C ARG A 50 8.82 -12.39 13.19
N ARG A 51 8.67 -11.22 12.58
CA ARG A 51 8.21 -9.99 13.23
C ARG A 51 6.68 -9.82 13.26
N MET A 52 5.91 -10.85 12.90
CA MET A 52 4.44 -10.77 12.83
C MET A 52 3.75 -10.48 14.17
N HIS A 53 4.44 -10.62 15.27
CA HIS A 53 3.91 -10.30 16.61
C HIS A 53 4.21 -8.87 17.06
N GLU A 54 5.07 -8.14 16.33
CA GLU A 54 5.43 -6.77 16.64
C GLU A 54 4.35 -5.82 16.14
N GLY A 55 3.77 -5.03 17.04
CA GLY A 55 2.84 -3.98 16.64
C GLY A 55 3.55 -2.80 15.98
N ALA A 56 2.84 -2.08 15.13
CA ALA A 56 3.35 -0.87 14.49
C ALA A 56 2.31 0.26 14.53
N SER A 57 2.79 1.49 14.65
CA SER A 57 1.96 2.69 14.48
C SER A 57 2.08 3.19 13.05
N PRO A 58 0.98 3.43 12.34
CA PRO A 58 1.03 4.05 11.02
C PRO A 58 1.53 5.49 11.15
N ARG A 59 2.38 5.90 10.22
CA ARG A 59 2.92 7.26 10.13
C ARG A 59 2.41 7.96 8.88
N LEU A 60 2.28 7.20 7.78
CA LEU A 60 1.82 7.70 6.49
C LEU A 60 0.60 6.91 6.01
N VAL A 61 -0.30 7.64 5.34
CA VAL A 61 -1.30 7.07 4.44
C VAL A 61 -1.02 7.59 3.05
N VAL A 62 -0.85 6.70 2.09
CA VAL A 62 -0.54 7.07 0.71
C VAL A 62 -1.58 6.47 -0.23
N PHE A 63 -2.07 7.28 -1.16
CA PHE A 63 -2.97 6.86 -2.24
C PHE A 63 -2.18 6.85 -3.56
N PRO A 64 -1.61 5.68 -3.94
CA PRO A 64 -0.76 5.57 -5.12
C PRO A 64 -1.58 5.46 -6.39
N ARG A 65 -1.13 6.15 -7.44
CA ARG A 65 -1.66 6.06 -8.79
C ARG A 65 -0.52 5.92 -9.79
N TYR A 66 -0.44 4.76 -10.42
CA TYR A 66 0.45 4.58 -11.56
C TYR A 66 -0.09 5.33 -12.78
N GLN A 67 0.78 6.10 -13.44
CA GLN A 67 0.47 6.80 -14.67
C GLN A 67 1.71 6.80 -15.57
N ALA A 68 1.67 6.02 -16.65
CA ALA A 68 2.81 5.85 -17.56
C ALA A 68 3.33 7.20 -18.07
N GLY A 69 4.65 7.40 -18.01
CA GLY A 69 5.34 8.60 -18.48
C GLY A 69 5.14 9.85 -17.62
N SER A 70 4.42 9.80 -16.50
CA SER A 70 4.35 10.95 -15.59
C SER A 70 5.59 11.04 -14.70
N PRO A 71 6.01 12.24 -14.29
CA PRO A 71 6.98 12.41 -13.24
C PRO A 71 6.42 11.86 -11.91
N THR A 72 7.33 11.51 -11.02
CA THR A 72 6.94 11.12 -9.65
C THR A 72 6.57 12.37 -8.85
N GLU A 73 5.34 12.41 -8.37
CA GLU A 73 4.79 13.54 -7.62
C GLU A 73 4.11 13.05 -6.34
N LEU A 74 4.54 13.57 -5.20
CA LEU A 74 3.97 13.29 -3.89
C LEU A 74 3.32 14.57 -3.36
N THR A 75 1.98 14.61 -3.39
CA THR A 75 1.19 15.77 -2.98
C THR A 75 0.53 15.51 -1.63
N GLU A 76 0.76 16.38 -0.66
CA GLU A 76 0.11 16.28 0.66
C GLU A 76 -1.41 16.47 0.53
N LEU A 77 -2.16 15.67 1.29
CA LEU A 77 -3.61 15.72 1.35
C LEU A 77 -4.07 16.27 2.71
N PRO A 78 -5.08 17.15 2.72
CA PRO A 78 -5.71 17.56 3.97
C PRO A 78 -6.44 16.36 4.61
N LYS A 79 -6.57 16.39 5.93
CA LYS A 79 -7.21 15.31 6.71
C LYS A 79 -8.59 14.91 6.20
N SER A 80 -9.39 15.89 5.79
CA SER A 80 -10.73 15.65 5.23
C SER A 80 -10.69 14.82 3.94
N ALA A 81 -9.73 15.09 3.04
CA ALA A 81 -9.55 14.32 1.81
C ALA A 81 -9.02 12.91 2.12
N CYS A 82 -8.07 12.78 3.04
CA CYS A 82 -7.59 11.48 3.51
C CYS A 82 -8.73 10.63 4.07
N PHE A 83 -9.56 11.19 4.95
CA PHE A 83 -10.71 10.49 5.52
C PHE A 83 -11.68 10.02 4.44
N ALA A 84 -12.03 10.90 3.49
CA ALA A 84 -12.94 10.57 2.40
C ALA A 84 -12.39 9.42 1.52
N GLU A 85 -11.11 9.47 1.16
CA GLU A 85 -10.46 8.40 0.39
C GLU A 85 -10.42 7.07 1.17
N LEU A 86 -10.12 7.12 2.47
CA LEU A 86 -10.11 5.93 3.33
C LEU A 86 -11.49 5.27 3.42
N THR A 87 -12.56 6.06 3.58
CA THR A 87 -13.93 5.52 3.65
C THR A 87 -14.33 4.81 2.36
N GLN A 88 -13.91 5.32 1.19
CA GLN A 88 -14.18 4.69 -0.10
C GLN A 88 -13.42 3.38 -0.30
N ASN A 89 -12.28 3.22 0.36
CA ASN A 89 -11.42 2.03 0.27
C ASN A 89 -11.66 1.00 1.39
N ALA A 90 -12.48 1.33 2.39
CA ALA A 90 -12.79 0.45 3.52
C ALA A 90 -14.02 -0.42 3.24
N PHE A 91 -13.80 -1.66 2.82
CA PHE A 91 -14.87 -2.61 2.43
C PHE A 91 -15.96 -2.79 3.49
N ASN A 92 -15.61 -2.75 4.77
CA ASN A 92 -16.53 -2.98 5.87
C ASN A 92 -17.02 -1.68 6.53
N TYR A 93 -16.76 -0.52 5.92
CA TYR A 93 -17.07 0.77 6.54
C TYR A 93 -18.56 0.88 6.93
N VAL A 94 -19.45 0.58 6.00
CA VAL A 94 -20.91 0.64 6.23
C VAL A 94 -21.35 -0.41 7.27
N LEU A 95 -20.75 -1.60 7.22
CA LEU A 95 -21.09 -2.68 8.14
C LEU A 95 -20.70 -2.37 9.60
N LEU A 96 -19.54 -1.74 9.78
CA LEU A 96 -19.01 -1.39 11.10
C LEU A 96 -19.56 -0.04 11.63
N GLY A 97 -20.14 0.78 10.76
CA GLY A 97 -20.81 2.02 11.11
C GLY A 97 -19.95 2.96 11.97
N GLN A 98 -20.44 3.32 13.14
CA GLN A 98 -19.77 4.25 14.05
C GLN A 98 -18.33 3.81 14.41
N GLN A 99 -18.12 2.53 14.65
CA GLN A 99 -16.78 2.01 14.97
C GLN A 99 -15.78 2.25 13.85
N ALA A 100 -16.16 2.06 12.59
CA ALA A 100 -15.30 2.35 11.44
C ALA A 100 -15.02 3.85 11.33
N PHE A 101 -16.02 4.70 11.56
CA PHE A 101 -15.86 6.15 11.55
C PHE A 101 -14.82 6.60 12.58
N GLU A 102 -14.98 6.18 13.82
CA GLU A 102 -14.07 6.54 14.92
C GLU A 102 -12.62 6.06 14.66
N MET A 103 -12.47 4.81 14.17
CA MET A 103 -11.15 4.27 13.82
C MET A 103 -10.47 5.04 12.69
N LEU A 104 -11.20 5.42 11.63
CA LEU A 104 -10.64 6.15 10.51
C LEU A 104 -10.36 7.61 10.87
N ALA A 105 -11.20 8.24 11.69
CA ALA A 105 -10.96 9.58 12.20
C ALA A 105 -9.68 9.62 13.04
N ASP A 106 -9.55 8.70 14.01
CA ASP A 106 -8.36 8.56 14.85
C ASP A 106 -7.09 8.28 14.02
N LEU A 107 -7.17 7.40 13.03
CA LEU A 107 -6.07 7.16 12.10
C LEU A 107 -5.67 8.43 11.34
N THR A 108 -6.65 9.10 10.74
CA THR A 108 -6.42 10.32 9.94
C THR A 108 -5.79 11.45 10.78
N ASP A 109 -6.14 11.52 12.06
CA ASP A 109 -5.56 12.54 12.96
C ASP A 109 -4.09 12.32 13.28
N ARG A 110 -3.63 11.08 13.22
CA ARG A 110 -2.27 10.66 13.62
C ARG A 110 -1.28 10.53 12.48
N VAL A 111 -1.75 10.52 11.23
CA VAL A 111 -0.88 10.27 10.07
C VAL A 111 -0.73 11.52 9.21
N GLN A 112 0.37 11.59 8.47
CA GLN A 112 0.46 12.41 7.29
C GLN A 112 -0.09 11.66 6.09
N SER A 113 -0.75 12.35 5.18
CA SER A 113 -1.41 11.71 4.04
C SER A 113 -1.02 12.33 2.72
N TYR A 114 -0.82 11.50 1.71
CA TYR A 114 -0.32 11.89 0.41
C TYR A 114 -1.04 11.19 -0.72
N ARG A 115 -1.17 11.90 -1.84
CA ARG A 115 -1.41 11.30 -3.16
C ARG A 115 -0.06 11.14 -3.85
N LEU A 116 0.21 9.94 -4.35
CA LEU A 116 1.41 9.64 -5.12
C LEU A 116 1.02 9.33 -6.55
N VAL A 117 1.51 10.13 -7.51
CA VAL A 117 1.48 9.80 -8.95
C VAL A 117 2.88 9.40 -9.34
N TYR A 118 3.02 8.30 -10.08
CA TYR A 118 4.35 7.80 -10.46
C TYR A 118 4.30 6.95 -11.73
N SER A 119 5.42 6.86 -12.41
CA SER A 119 5.67 5.91 -13.48
C SER A 119 6.90 5.03 -13.22
N ASP A 120 7.81 5.46 -12.34
CA ASP A 120 8.99 4.72 -11.91
C ASP A 120 8.86 4.26 -10.46
N LEU A 121 9.12 2.97 -10.21
CA LEU A 121 8.97 2.39 -8.88
C LEU A 121 10.09 2.80 -7.92
N ALA A 122 11.32 3.00 -8.45
CA ALA A 122 12.45 3.39 -7.62
C ALA A 122 12.29 4.83 -7.14
N GLU A 123 11.87 5.74 -8.01
CA GLU A 123 11.55 7.13 -7.65
C GLU A 123 10.39 7.19 -6.64
N ALA A 124 9.33 6.39 -6.87
CA ALA A 124 8.21 6.31 -5.94
C ALA A 124 8.66 5.85 -4.54
N ASN A 125 9.49 4.82 -4.47
CA ASN A 125 10.04 4.34 -3.19
C ASN A 125 10.91 5.40 -2.51
N GLN A 126 11.74 6.11 -3.26
CA GLN A 126 12.58 7.18 -2.72
C GLN A 126 11.71 8.30 -2.12
N ALA A 127 10.70 8.76 -2.85
CA ALA A 127 9.78 9.79 -2.37
C ALA A 127 9.04 9.37 -1.07
N LEU A 128 8.64 8.10 -0.97
CA LEU A 128 8.00 7.58 0.24
C LEU A 128 8.97 7.47 1.43
N GLN A 129 10.22 7.08 1.19
CA GLN A 129 11.23 7.03 2.24
C GLN A 129 11.54 8.43 2.79
N ASP A 130 11.62 9.43 1.91
CA ASP A 130 11.87 10.81 2.32
C ASP A 130 10.70 11.39 3.12
N ALA A 131 9.46 11.14 2.68
CA ALA A 131 8.26 11.51 3.43
C ALA A 131 8.22 10.83 4.82
N LEU A 132 8.60 9.57 4.90
CA LEU A 132 8.62 8.82 6.17
C LEU A 132 9.67 9.37 7.15
N ARG A 133 10.81 9.85 6.67
CA ARG A 133 11.82 10.50 7.51
C ARG A 133 11.32 11.82 8.10
N VAL A 134 10.54 12.57 7.34
CA VAL A 134 9.93 13.83 7.82
C VAL A 134 8.82 13.57 8.83
N ALA A 135 8.07 12.47 8.68
CA ALA A 135 6.99 12.08 9.60
C ALA A 135 7.49 11.38 10.89
N ALA A 136 8.79 11.15 11.02
CA ALA A 136 9.38 10.53 12.21
C ALA A 136 9.61 11.55 13.30
#